data_9ef512c284684b951f8d2ec83b9f42a3
#
_entry.id   9ef512c284684b951f8d2ec83b9f42a3
#
_cell.length_a   1.000
_cell.length_b   1.000
_cell.length_c   1.000
_cell.angle_alpha   90.00
_cell.angle_beta   90.00
_cell.angle_gamma   90.00
#
_symmetry.space_group_name_H-M   'P 1'
#
loop_
_entity.id
_entity.type
_entity.pdbx_description
1 polymer ?
#
loop_
_entity_poly.entity_id
_entity_poly.type
_entity_poly.pdbx_seq_one_letter_code
_entity_poly.pdbx_strand_id
1 'polypeptide(L)'
;YPDIDDTAVCIVVLSKYRSLPDQQDERRRKIDAAVERALNWLLAMQSRNGGWGAFDKDNTKAIITKLPFCDFGEVLDPPSSDVTAHVVEALAVCGYAPDHPVMRRAIRFLYNEQEEDGSWFGRWGVNYIYGTWCVTTALFATGETAGTPRIARALAWLAGKQNDDGGWGESAASYMQPTLSGRSGVSTASQTAWALLALANAGRRYENEIRAGVAFLVRTQTGDGTWIEKEFTGTGFPGYGLGAKIDLRKGRPLPQGKELSRGFMLRYGYYCHYFPIMALSRAGELCKEITHNTEG
;
A
#
# COMPACT_ATOMS: atom_id res chain seq x y z
N TYR A 1 8.26 -19.75 2.00
CA TYR A 1 8.72 -18.90 3.10
C TYR A 1 7.54 -18.09 3.61
N PRO A 2 7.29 -17.98 4.92
CA PRO A 2 6.20 -17.17 5.45
C PRO A 2 6.41 -15.69 5.09
N ASP A 3 5.36 -15.04 4.62
CA ASP A 3 5.35 -13.64 4.18
C ASP A 3 4.37 -12.86 5.05
N ILE A 4 4.84 -11.77 5.64
CA ILE A 4 4.04 -10.91 6.55
C ILE A 4 2.97 -10.16 5.76
N ASP A 5 3.33 -9.65 4.59
CA ASP A 5 2.44 -8.87 3.73
C ASP A 5 1.28 -9.73 3.22
N ASP A 6 1.59 -10.85 2.59
CA ASP A 6 0.58 -11.81 2.11
C ASP A 6 -0.30 -12.33 3.26
N THR A 7 0.29 -12.61 4.42
CA THR A 7 -0.46 -13.05 5.61
C THR A 7 -1.44 -11.99 6.07
N ALA A 8 -1.04 -10.72 6.12
CA ALA A 8 -1.91 -9.61 6.52
C ALA A 8 -3.10 -9.45 5.56
N VAL A 9 -2.84 -9.45 4.25
CA VAL A 9 -3.89 -9.37 3.23
C VAL A 9 -4.84 -10.57 3.30
N CYS A 10 -4.32 -11.78 3.50
CA CYS A 10 -5.16 -12.98 3.71
C CYS A 10 -6.07 -12.85 4.93
N ILE A 11 -5.60 -12.28 6.05
CA ILE A 11 -6.44 -12.02 7.23
C ILE A 11 -7.60 -11.09 6.88
N VAL A 12 -7.33 -9.98 6.17
CA VAL A 12 -8.37 -9.03 5.75
C VAL A 12 -9.43 -9.71 4.89
N VAL A 13 -9.00 -10.51 3.90
CA VAL A 13 -9.92 -11.23 3.00
C VAL A 13 -10.73 -12.28 3.76
N LEU A 14 -10.10 -13.10 4.60
CA LEU A 14 -10.76 -14.13 5.37
C LEU A 14 -11.76 -13.53 6.37
N SER A 15 -11.43 -12.42 7.00
CA SER A 15 -12.32 -11.71 7.92
C SER A 15 -13.56 -11.17 7.21
N LYS A 16 -13.41 -10.58 6.02
CA LYS A 16 -14.52 -10.16 5.17
C LYS A 16 -15.38 -11.34 4.71
N TYR A 17 -14.73 -12.42 4.26
CA TYR A 17 -15.43 -13.62 3.81
C TYR A 17 -16.24 -14.28 4.94
N ARG A 18 -15.68 -14.32 6.16
CA ARG A 18 -16.37 -14.83 7.37
C ARG A 18 -17.67 -14.08 7.66
N SER A 19 -17.72 -12.79 7.34
CA SER A 19 -18.88 -11.93 7.59
C SER A 19 -20.01 -12.09 6.57
N LEU A 20 -19.79 -12.82 5.47
CA LEU A 20 -20.83 -13.08 4.47
C LEU A 20 -21.94 -13.98 5.07
N PRO A 21 -23.22 -13.75 4.67
CA PRO A 21 -24.31 -14.63 5.04
C PRO A 21 -24.08 -16.04 4.47
N ASP A 22 -24.74 -17.03 5.04
CA ASP A 22 -24.76 -18.44 4.58
C ASP A 22 -23.44 -19.22 4.68
N GLN A 23 -22.50 -18.78 5.51
CA GLN A 23 -21.30 -19.56 5.81
C GLN A 23 -21.62 -20.73 6.75
N GLN A 24 -21.18 -21.94 6.37
CA GLN A 24 -21.28 -23.13 7.21
C GLN A 24 -20.42 -22.96 8.49
N ASP A 25 -20.94 -23.39 9.64
CA ASP A 25 -20.25 -23.25 10.94
C ASP A 25 -18.86 -23.91 10.97
N GLU A 26 -18.68 -25.03 10.28
CA GLU A 26 -17.38 -25.68 10.17
C GLU A 26 -16.36 -24.82 9.42
N ARG A 27 -16.80 -24.17 8.34
CA ARG A 27 -15.94 -23.27 7.55
C ARG A 27 -15.56 -22.04 8.36
N ARG A 28 -16.53 -21.44 9.09
CA ARG A 28 -16.24 -20.31 10.00
C ARG A 28 -15.19 -20.69 11.05
N ARG A 29 -15.32 -21.83 11.70
CA ARG A 29 -14.33 -22.32 12.69
C ARG A 29 -12.94 -22.51 12.08
N LYS A 30 -12.85 -23.05 10.86
CA LYS A 30 -11.57 -23.20 10.16
C LYS A 30 -10.93 -21.83 9.85
N ILE A 31 -11.72 -20.85 9.42
CA ILE A 31 -11.25 -19.47 9.19
C ILE A 31 -10.77 -18.86 10.50
N ASP A 32 -11.56 -18.95 11.58
CA ASP A 32 -11.20 -18.39 12.89
C ASP A 32 -9.86 -18.93 13.38
N ALA A 33 -9.69 -20.25 13.32
CA ALA A 33 -8.44 -20.89 13.73
C ALA A 33 -7.24 -20.51 12.84
N ALA A 34 -7.46 -20.27 11.54
CA ALA A 34 -6.42 -19.82 10.65
C ALA A 34 -6.02 -18.36 10.94
N VAL A 35 -7.01 -17.48 11.09
CA VAL A 35 -6.80 -16.07 11.42
C VAL A 35 -6.11 -15.91 12.77
N GLU A 36 -6.52 -16.65 13.79
CA GLU A 36 -5.87 -16.62 15.11
C GLU A 36 -4.37 -16.99 15.03
N ARG A 37 -4.03 -18.10 14.34
CA ARG A 37 -2.63 -18.46 14.16
C ARG A 37 -1.82 -17.41 13.42
N ALA A 38 -2.40 -16.84 12.37
CA ALA A 38 -1.77 -15.79 11.57
C ALA A 38 -1.56 -14.51 12.40
N LEU A 39 -2.55 -14.08 13.18
CA LEU A 39 -2.44 -12.93 14.09
C LEU A 39 -1.33 -13.14 15.13
N ASN A 40 -1.29 -14.31 15.78
CA ASN A 40 -0.25 -14.62 16.75
C ASN A 40 1.15 -14.51 16.15
N TRP A 41 1.32 -14.98 14.92
CA TRP A 41 2.58 -14.87 14.20
C TRP A 41 2.91 -13.42 13.85
N LEU A 42 1.97 -12.64 13.28
CA LEU A 42 2.18 -11.22 12.98
C LEU A 42 2.57 -10.41 14.22
N LEU A 43 1.90 -10.65 15.35
CA LEU A 43 2.21 -9.97 16.61
C LEU A 43 3.65 -10.28 17.10
N ALA A 44 4.10 -11.54 16.94
CA ALA A 44 5.45 -11.95 17.29
C ALA A 44 6.53 -11.33 16.39
N MET A 45 6.17 -11.01 15.14
CA MET A 45 7.08 -10.46 14.13
C MET A 45 7.23 -8.94 14.17
N GLN A 46 6.49 -8.21 15.04
CA GLN A 46 6.68 -6.76 15.16
C GLN A 46 8.10 -6.40 15.55
N SER A 47 8.74 -5.58 14.74
CA SER A 47 10.08 -5.05 15.01
C SER A 47 10.10 -4.03 16.16
N ARG A 48 11.27 -3.77 16.74
CA ARG A 48 11.44 -2.87 17.90
C ARG A 48 11.01 -1.43 17.62
N ASN A 49 11.17 -0.98 16.37
CA ASN A 49 10.71 0.34 15.93
C ASN A 49 9.19 0.46 15.75
N GLY A 50 8.46 -0.66 15.85
CA GLY A 50 7.00 -0.72 15.75
C GLY A 50 6.46 -1.15 14.39
N GLY A 51 7.29 -1.19 13.34
CA GLY A 51 6.90 -1.65 12.01
C GLY A 51 7.16 -3.13 11.76
N TRP A 52 6.87 -3.57 10.54
CA TRP A 52 7.15 -4.93 10.03
C TRP A 52 7.92 -4.87 8.72
N GLY A 53 8.91 -5.75 8.56
CA GLY A 53 9.47 -6.17 7.29
C GLY A 53 8.57 -7.22 6.65
N ALA A 54 8.91 -7.68 5.45
CA ALA A 54 8.12 -8.69 4.75
C ALA A 54 8.37 -10.11 5.30
N PHE A 55 9.60 -10.41 5.71
CA PHE A 55 10.02 -11.77 6.08
C PHE A 55 10.65 -11.87 7.46
N ASP A 56 11.36 -10.83 7.88
CA ASP A 56 12.22 -10.86 9.04
C ASP A 56 11.88 -9.80 10.08
N LYS A 57 12.20 -10.13 11.34
CA LYS A 57 12.07 -9.20 12.45
C LYS A 57 13.42 -8.56 12.77
N ASP A 58 13.44 -7.22 12.87
CA ASP A 58 14.64 -6.45 13.24
C ASP A 58 15.86 -6.68 12.31
N ASN A 59 15.64 -7.09 11.06
CA ASN A 59 16.69 -7.30 10.09
C ASN A 59 17.09 -5.97 9.41
N THR A 60 17.86 -5.15 10.13
CA THR A 60 18.20 -3.76 9.74
C THR A 60 19.70 -3.45 9.82
N LYS A 61 20.56 -4.46 10.08
CA LYS A 61 21.99 -4.24 10.31
C LYS A 61 22.76 -4.08 8.99
N ALA A 62 23.09 -2.85 8.61
CA ALA A 62 23.79 -2.52 7.38
C ALA A 62 25.13 -3.24 7.16
N ILE A 63 25.77 -3.76 8.21
CA ILE A 63 27.01 -4.54 8.08
C ILE A 63 26.81 -5.81 7.23
N ILE A 64 25.60 -6.34 7.21
CA ILE A 64 25.27 -7.56 6.46
C ILE A 64 25.41 -7.34 4.96
N THR A 65 25.12 -6.13 4.44
CA THR A 65 25.28 -5.81 3.02
C THR A 65 26.74 -5.80 2.54
N LYS A 66 27.69 -5.81 3.48
CA LYS A 66 29.12 -5.83 3.18
C LYS A 66 29.70 -7.25 3.13
N LEU A 67 28.91 -8.27 3.39
CA LEU A 67 29.36 -9.64 3.36
C LEU A 67 29.48 -10.15 1.90
N PRO A 68 30.67 -10.62 1.47
CA PRO A 68 30.92 -10.89 0.04
C PRO A 68 30.21 -12.16 -0.47
N PHE A 69 29.59 -12.94 0.39
CA PHE A 69 28.89 -14.18 0.06
C PHE A 69 27.37 -14.08 0.13
N CYS A 70 26.83 -12.88 0.37
CA CYS A 70 25.40 -12.68 0.30
C CYS A 70 24.96 -12.63 -1.15
N ASP A 71 24.15 -13.62 -1.53
CA ASP A 71 23.58 -13.70 -2.86
C ASP A 71 22.74 -12.44 -3.11
N PHE A 72 22.90 -11.83 -4.28
CA PHE A 72 22.27 -10.56 -4.64
C PHE A 72 22.62 -9.34 -3.79
N GLY A 73 23.40 -9.43 -2.71
CA GLY A 73 23.73 -8.29 -1.84
C GLY A 73 22.58 -7.74 -0.97
N GLU A 74 21.40 -8.33 -1.06
CA GLU A 74 20.20 -7.88 -0.34
C GLU A 74 19.69 -8.97 0.59
N VAL A 75 20.16 -8.90 1.80
CA VAL A 75 19.71 -9.74 2.91
C VAL A 75 18.98 -8.94 3.99
N LEU A 76 18.83 -7.61 3.77
CA LEU A 76 18.11 -6.75 4.70
C LEU A 76 16.63 -6.76 4.39
N ASP A 77 15.83 -6.88 5.44
CA ASP A 77 14.38 -6.76 5.39
C ASP A 77 13.90 -5.76 6.46
N PRO A 78 14.14 -4.48 6.24
CA PRO A 78 13.73 -3.46 7.19
C PRO A 78 12.21 -3.29 7.18
N PRO A 79 11.63 -2.90 8.33
CA PRO A 79 10.25 -2.46 8.36
C PRO A 79 9.97 -1.37 7.33
N SER A 80 8.86 -1.54 6.61
CA SER A 80 8.41 -0.61 5.57
C SER A 80 6.99 -0.13 5.81
N SER A 81 6.64 1.01 5.21
CA SER A 81 5.34 1.64 5.41
C SER A 81 4.20 0.80 4.83
N ASP A 82 4.40 0.22 3.66
CA ASP A 82 3.40 -0.62 2.96
C ASP A 82 3.11 -1.91 3.73
N VAL A 83 4.12 -2.71 4.09
CA VAL A 83 3.93 -3.95 4.88
C VAL A 83 3.33 -3.64 6.26
N THR A 84 3.84 -2.60 6.94
CA THR A 84 3.29 -2.19 8.24
C THR A 84 1.83 -1.75 8.11
N ALA A 85 1.46 -1.06 7.05
CA ALA A 85 0.10 -0.63 6.80
C ALA A 85 -0.85 -1.82 6.61
N HIS A 86 -0.49 -2.82 5.82
CA HIS A 86 -1.31 -4.02 5.64
C HIS A 86 -1.51 -4.78 6.96
N VAL A 87 -0.46 -4.86 7.81
CA VAL A 87 -0.62 -5.45 9.15
C VAL A 87 -1.54 -4.61 10.03
N VAL A 88 -1.43 -3.28 10.02
CA VAL A 88 -2.33 -2.39 10.78
C VAL A 88 -3.78 -2.55 10.31
N GLU A 89 -4.05 -2.63 9.02
CA GLU A 89 -5.39 -2.89 8.47
C GLU A 89 -5.91 -4.25 8.95
N ALA A 90 -5.10 -5.31 8.85
CA ALA A 90 -5.48 -6.65 9.31
C ALA A 90 -5.82 -6.69 10.79
N LEU A 91 -5.01 -6.05 11.64
CA LEU A 91 -5.25 -5.97 13.08
C LEU A 91 -6.53 -5.17 13.37
N ALA A 92 -6.75 -4.03 12.70
CA ALA A 92 -7.94 -3.21 12.87
C ALA A 92 -9.23 -3.97 12.49
N VAL A 93 -9.22 -4.68 11.35
CA VAL A 93 -10.35 -5.54 10.92
C VAL A 93 -10.63 -6.66 11.92
N CYS A 94 -9.60 -7.14 12.61
CA CYS A 94 -9.74 -8.14 13.69
C CYS A 94 -10.08 -7.53 15.07
N GLY A 95 -10.37 -6.23 15.15
CA GLY A 95 -10.86 -5.57 16.36
C GLY A 95 -9.78 -5.06 17.31
N TYR A 96 -8.52 -5.00 16.88
CA TYR A 96 -7.47 -4.36 17.68
C TYR A 96 -7.66 -2.84 17.69
N ALA A 97 -7.92 -2.29 18.87
CA ALA A 97 -8.12 -0.85 19.04
C ALA A 97 -6.81 -0.06 18.82
N PRO A 98 -6.87 1.22 18.38
CA PRO A 98 -5.69 2.04 18.13
C PRO A 98 -4.78 2.25 19.35
N ASP A 99 -5.33 2.18 20.56
CA ASP A 99 -4.61 2.29 21.83
C ASP A 99 -3.95 0.99 22.29
N HIS A 100 -4.24 -0.14 21.63
CA HIS A 100 -3.54 -1.40 21.89
C HIS A 100 -2.01 -1.20 21.70
N PRO A 101 -1.14 -1.70 22.59
CA PRO A 101 0.29 -1.42 22.57
C PRO A 101 0.96 -1.69 21.22
N VAL A 102 0.56 -2.75 20.51
CA VAL A 102 1.08 -3.09 19.18
C VAL A 102 0.63 -2.07 18.15
N MET A 103 -0.67 -1.73 18.11
CA MET A 103 -1.25 -0.76 17.18
C MET A 103 -0.63 0.64 17.38
N ARG A 104 -0.54 1.09 18.61
CA ARG A 104 0.05 2.38 18.95
C ARG A 104 1.50 2.52 18.47
N ARG A 105 2.32 1.46 18.58
CA ARG A 105 3.69 1.47 18.05
C ARG A 105 3.70 1.49 16.53
N ALA A 106 2.83 0.71 15.89
CA ALA A 106 2.70 0.65 14.43
C ALA A 106 2.24 1.98 13.82
N ILE A 107 1.19 2.58 14.38
CA ILE A 107 0.69 3.90 13.93
C ILE A 107 1.78 4.97 14.10
N ARG A 108 2.51 4.95 15.23
CA ARG A 108 3.65 5.86 15.43
C ARG A 108 4.74 5.63 14.39
N PHE A 109 5.06 4.37 14.04
CA PHE A 109 6.00 4.06 12.97
C PHE A 109 5.53 4.67 11.64
N LEU A 110 4.29 4.43 11.23
CA LEU A 110 3.74 5.00 10.00
C LEU A 110 3.80 6.54 10.00
N TYR A 111 3.49 7.17 11.11
CA TYR A 111 3.59 8.63 11.23
C TYR A 111 5.01 9.16 11.06
N ASN A 112 6.01 8.45 11.57
CA ASN A 112 7.40 8.84 11.46
C ASN A 112 7.97 8.63 10.05
N GLU A 113 7.37 7.72 9.28
CA GLU A 113 7.76 7.42 7.91
C GLU A 113 7.10 8.35 6.86
N GLN A 114 6.17 9.22 7.27
CA GLN A 114 5.55 10.17 6.32
C GLN A 114 6.59 11.15 5.80
N GLU A 115 6.66 11.29 4.48
CA GLU A 115 7.54 12.25 3.82
C GLU A 115 7.06 13.70 4.04
N GLU A 116 7.94 14.67 3.79
CA GLU A 116 7.64 16.10 4.00
C GLU A 116 6.48 16.59 3.11
N ASP A 117 6.34 16.02 1.91
CA ASP A 117 5.25 16.32 0.98
C ASP A 117 3.90 15.67 1.36
N GLY A 118 3.90 14.79 2.35
CA GLY A 118 2.73 14.09 2.84
C GLY A 118 2.56 12.66 2.34
N SER A 119 3.37 12.23 1.38
CA SER A 119 3.35 10.86 0.85
C SER A 119 4.02 9.84 1.76
N TRP A 120 3.92 8.56 1.41
CA TRP A 120 4.71 7.48 1.98
C TRP A 120 5.40 6.68 0.89
N PHE A 121 6.65 6.31 1.17
CA PHE A 121 7.44 5.41 0.34
C PHE A 121 6.84 4.02 0.32
N GLY A 122 6.72 3.43 -0.88
CA GLY A 122 6.31 2.04 -1.10
C GLY A 122 7.51 1.18 -1.45
N ARG A 123 7.78 0.17 -0.63
CA ARG A 123 8.92 -0.74 -0.83
C ARG A 123 8.61 -1.82 -1.86
N TRP A 124 7.41 -2.40 -1.83
CA TRP A 124 7.02 -3.56 -2.63
C TRP A 124 6.16 -3.22 -3.87
N GLY A 125 5.55 -2.06 -3.88
CA GLY A 125 4.86 -1.50 -5.05
C GLY A 125 5.47 -0.15 -5.45
N VAL A 126 5.43 0.20 -6.73
CA VAL A 126 5.97 1.45 -7.29
C VAL A 126 4.98 2.58 -7.10
N ASN A 127 5.34 3.58 -6.40
CA ASN A 127 6.24 3.75 -5.28
C ASN A 127 5.49 4.56 -4.21
N TYR A 128 5.53 5.91 -4.28
CA TYR A 128 4.84 6.78 -3.33
C TYR A 128 3.31 6.76 -3.47
N ILE A 129 2.77 6.56 -4.69
CA ILE A 129 1.33 6.34 -4.88
C ILE A 129 0.88 5.08 -4.13
N TYR A 130 1.64 3.98 -4.28
CA TYR A 130 1.37 2.71 -3.61
C TYR A 130 1.46 2.84 -2.09
N GLY A 131 2.61 3.32 -1.58
CA GLY A 131 2.81 3.46 -0.13
C GLY A 131 1.79 4.39 0.52
N THR A 132 1.42 5.49 -0.16
CA THR A 132 0.41 6.42 0.34
C THR A 132 -0.98 5.78 0.38
N TRP A 133 -1.36 5.01 -0.64
CA TRP A 133 -2.59 4.23 -0.61
C TRP A 133 -2.61 3.24 0.56
N CYS A 134 -1.58 2.40 0.71
CA CYS A 134 -1.51 1.42 1.79
C CYS A 134 -1.70 2.08 3.16
N VAL A 135 -0.91 3.13 3.45
CA VAL A 135 -0.93 3.78 4.76
C VAL A 135 -2.23 4.51 5.03
N THR A 136 -2.76 5.26 4.07
CA THR A 136 -4.05 5.94 4.27
C THR A 136 -5.17 4.95 4.51
N THR A 137 -5.25 3.84 3.76
CA THR A 137 -6.25 2.77 3.97
C THR A 137 -6.15 2.18 5.38
N ALA A 138 -4.94 1.86 5.83
CA ALA A 138 -4.71 1.33 7.17
C ALA A 138 -5.15 2.32 8.28
N LEU A 139 -4.80 3.60 8.13
CA LEU A 139 -5.18 4.62 9.12
C LEU A 139 -6.70 4.85 9.14
N PHE A 140 -7.38 4.83 8.00
CA PHE A 140 -8.85 4.84 7.97
C PHE A 140 -9.45 3.63 8.70
N ALA A 141 -8.87 2.44 8.54
CA ALA A 141 -9.31 1.24 9.26
C ALA A 141 -9.15 1.36 10.79
N THR A 142 -8.23 2.20 11.28
CA THR A 142 -8.09 2.50 12.71
C THR A 142 -9.08 3.54 13.23
N GLY A 143 -9.96 4.07 12.40
CA GLY A 143 -10.95 5.09 12.75
C GLY A 143 -10.47 6.53 12.54
N GLU A 144 -9.30 6.75 11.96
CA GLU A 144 -8.90 8.09 11.53
C GLU A 144 -9.75 8.57 10.35
N THR A 145 -9.77 9.88 10.13
CA THR A 145 -10.63 10.49 9.11
C THR A 145 -9.83 11.35 8.14
N ALA A 146 -10.45 11.73 7.03
CA ALA A 146 -9.88 12.68 6.07
C ALA A 146 -9.57 14.07 6.69
N GLY A 147 -10.10 14.37 7.89
CA GLY A 147 -9.79 15.57 8.65
C GLY A 147 -8.50 15.48 9.47
N THR A 148 -7.97 14.28 9.71
CA THR A 148 -6.68 14.09 10.38
C THR A 148 -5.58 14.76 9.57
N PRO A 149 -4.75 15.67 10.14
CA PRO A 149 -3.81 16.49 9.35
C PRO A 149 -2.86 15.69 8.46
N ARG A 150 -2.41 14.52 8.92
CA ARG A 150 -1.51 13.64 8.17
C ARG A 150 -2.22 13.01 6.97
N ILE A 151 -3.43 12.50 7.17
CA ILE A 151 -4.27 11.95 6.11
C ILE A 151 -4.65 13.05 5.12
N ALA A 152 -5.07 14.21 5.61
CA ALA A 152 -5.44 15.33 4.74
C ALA A 152 -4.31 15.74 3.79
N ARG A 153 -3.06 15.79 4.29
CA ARG A 153 -1.88 16.08 3.45
C ARG A 153 -1.64 15.00 2.41
N ALA A 154 -1.76 13.74 2.79
CA ALA A 154 -1.55 12.60 1.89
C ALA A 154 -2.59 12.57 0.76
N LEU A 155 -3.86 12.76 1.10
CA LEU A 155 -4.93 12.79 0.11
C LEU A 155 -4.79 14.01 -0.83
N ALA A 156 -4.41 15.17 -0.31
CA ALA A 156 -4.12 16.35 -1.12
C ALA A 156 -2.92 16.12 -2.04
N TRP A 157 -1.88 15.43 -1.57
CA TRP A 157 -0.75 15.05 -2.39
C TRP A 157 -1.19 14.10 -3.52
N LEU A 158 -1.95 13.04 -3.23
CA LEU A 158 -2.49 12.13 -4.26
C LEU A 158 -3.32 12.87 -5.29
N ALA A 159 -4.26 13.72 -4.87
CA ALA A 159 -5.10 14.50 -5.77
C ALA A 159 -4.26 15.41 -6.69
N GLY A 160 -3.22 16.05 -6.14
CA GLY A 160 -2.29 16.90 -6.89
C GLY A 160 -1.34 16.15 -7.83
N LYS A 161 -1.36 14.80 -7.83
CA LYS A 161 -0.57 13.95 -8.74
C LYS A 161 -1.38 13.36 -9.89
N GLN A 162 -2.67 13.67 -9.97
CA GLN A 162 -3.49 13.23 -11.10
C GLN A 162 -3.00 13.83 -12.40
N ASN A 163 -2.89 13.02 -13.43
CA ASN A 163 -2.52 13.44 -14.78
C ASN A 163 -3.73 14.05 -15.52
N ASP A 164 -3.47 14.80 -16.59
CA ASP A 164 -4.51 15.46 -17.41
C ASP A 164 -5.50 14.48 -18.03
N ASP A 165 -5.10 13.21 -18.22
CA ASP A 165 -5.98 12.14 -18.72
C ASP A 165 -6.90 11.56 -17.66
N GLY A 166 -6.80 12.02 -16.41
CA GLY A 166 -7.57 11.59 -15.24
C GLY A 166 -6.98 10.40 -14.50
N GLY A 167 -5.91 9.78 -15.00
CA GLY A 167 -5.23 8.66 -14.34
C GLY A 167 -4.09 9.10 -13.43
N TRP A 168 -3.42 8.13 -12.85
CA TRP A 168 -2.17 8.29 -12.09
C TRP A 168 -1.10 7.36 -12.62
N GLY A 169 0.14 7.81 -12.54
CA GLY A 169 1.28 7.01 -12.93
C GLY A 169 2.56 7.50 -12.27
N GLU A 170 3.39 6.57 -11.85
CA GLU A 170 4.68 6.84 -11.22
C GLU A 170 5.75 5.92 -11.79
N SER A 171 6.84 6.53 -12.22
CA SER A 171 7.99 5.78 -12.75
C SER A 171 8.76 5.09 -11.63
N ALA A 172 9.27 3.88 -11.88
CA ALA A 172 10.24 3.22 -11.02
C ALA A 172 11.52 4.06 -10.78
N ALA A 173 11.80 5.05 -11.64
CA ALA A 173 12.89 6.01 -11.43
C ALA A 173 12.72 6.86 -10.16
N SER A 174 11.50 6.95 -9.60
CA SER A 174 11.24 7.65 -8.32
C SER A 174 11.99 7.04 -7.14
N TYR A 175 12.39 5.78 -7.21
CA TYR A 175 13.27 5.16 -6.21
C TYR A 175 14.66 5.80 -6.15
N MET A 176 15.16 6.31 -7.27
CA MET A 176 16.46 6.98 -7.36
C MET A 176 16.35 8.50 -7.36
N GLN A 177 15.21 9.03 -7.82
CA GLN A 177 14.96 10.46 -7.99
C GLN A 177 13.64 10.82 -7.30
N PRO A 178 13.65 11.15 -6.00
CA PRO A 178 12.43 11.46 -5.25
C PRO A 178 11.60 12.61 -5.82
N THR A 179 12.21 13.50 -6.61
CA THR A 179 11.51 14.57 -7.34
C THR A 179 10.50 14.04 -8.36
N LEU A 180 10.62 12.77 -8.74
CA LEU A 180 9.68 12.08 -9.63
C LEU A 180 8.54 11.40 -8.85
N SER A 181 8.45 11.57 -7.51
CA SER A 181 7.41 10.95 -6.69
C SER A 181 6.00 11.31 -7.20
N GLY A 182 5.20 10.26 -7.46
CA GLY A 182 3.87 10.39 -8.02
C GLY A 182 3.83 10.93 -9.46
N ARG A 183 4.93 10.85 -10.22
CA ARG A 183 5.01 11.36 -11.59
C ARG A 183 5.73 10.38 -12.51
N SER A 184 5.17 10.15 -13.69
CA SER A 184 5.85 9.43 -14.77
C SER A 184 5.51 9.96 -16.15
N GLY A 185 4.45 10.74 -16.23
CA GLY A 185 3.84 11.15 -17.50
C GLY A 185 2.92 10.09 -18.13
N VAL A 186 2.92 8.85 -17.63
CA VAL A 186 2.07 7.76 -18.14
C VAL A 186 1.17 7.25 -17.04
N SER A 187 -0.14 7.35 -17.23
CA SER A 187 -1.12 6.77 -16.31
C SER A 187 -1.21 5.26 -16.50
N THR A 188 -1.24 4.52 -15.39
CA THR A 188 -1.39 3.07 -15.38
C THR A 188 -2.70 2.66 -14.70
N ALA A 189 -3.24 1.53 -15.06
CA ALA A 189 -4.49 1.05 -14.48
C ALA A 189 -4.34 0.71 -12.99
N SER A 190 -3.22 0.06 -12.60
CA SER A 190 -2.96 -0.30 -11.20
C SER A 190 -2.72 0.91 -10.31
N GLN A 191 -1.89 1.88 -10.73
CA GLN A 191 -1.59 3.06 -9.93
C GLN A 191 -2.78 4.03 -9.84
N THR A 192 -3.56 4.14 -10.92
CA THR A 192 -4.85 4.85 -10.89
C THR A 192 -5.79 4.22 -9.88
N ALA A 193 -5.88 2.89 -9.87
CA ALA A 193 -6.72 2.18 -8.90
C ALA A 193 -6.28 2.41 -7.45
N TRP A 194 -4.98 2.39 -7.16
CA TRP A 194 -4.46 2.67 -5.82
C TRP A 194 -4.83 4.09 -5.36
N ALA A 195 -4.66 5.08 -6.22
CA ALA A 195 -5.05 6.45 -5.90
C ALA A 195 -6.57 6.58 -5.65
N LEU A 196 -7.39 5.94 -6.48
CA LEU A 196 -8.86 5.93 -6.31
C LEU A 196 -9.27 5.26 -4.99
N LEU A 197 -8.68 4.12 -4.63
CA LEU A 197 -8.96 3.42 -3.37
C LEU A 197 -8.63 4.29 -2.16
N ALA A 198 -7.53 5.06 -2.21
CA ALA A 198 -7.19 6.00 -1.15
C ALA A 198 -8.18 7.16 -1.06
N LEU A 199 -8.47 7.82 -2.20
CA LEU A 199 -9.33 9.01 -2.25
C LEU A 199 -10.79 8.68 -1.92
N ALA A 200 -11.29 7.51 -2.30
CA ALA A 200 -12.66 7.07 -2.01
C ALA A 200 -12.95 6.97 -0.50
N ASN A 201 -11.95 6.72 0.33
CA ASN A 201 -12.10 6.73 1.79
C ASN A 201 -12.39 8.13 2.36
N ALA A 202 -12.11 9.20 1.60
CA ALA A 202 -12.42 10.57 1.98
C ALA A 202 -13.85 11.01 1.58
N GLY A 203 -14.65 10.11 1.03
CA GLY A 203 -16.00 10.40 0.56
C GLY A 203 -16.01 11.42 -0.58
N ARG A 204 -16.91 12.41 -0.51
CA ARG A 204 -17.13 13.40 -1.58
C ARG A 204 -16.02 14.45 -1.72
N ARG A 205 -15.07 14.51 -0.82
CA ARG A 205 -14.04 15.58 -0.78
C ARG A 205 -13.23 15.67 -2.08
N TYR A 206 -13.03 14.54 -2.76
CA TYR A 206 -12.26 14.43 -4.00
C TYR A 206 -13.11 13.86 -5.14
N GLU A 207 -14.39 14.24 -5.20
CA GLU A 207 -15.35 13.69 -6.17
C GLU A 207 -14.91 13.91 -7.62
N ASN A 208 -14.35 15.07 -7.95
CA ASN A 208 -13.89 15.37 -9.31
C ASN A 208 -12.72 14.47 -9.73
N GLU A 209 -11.75 14.30 -8.88
CA GLU A 209 -10.59 13.45 -9.10
C GLU A 209 -11.01 11.98 -9.21
N ILE A 210 -11.93 11.54 -8.36
CA ILE A 210 -12.49 10.18 -8.40
C ILE A 210 -13.24 9.95 -9.72
N ARG A 211 -14.09 10.89 -10.15
CA ARG A 211 -14.81 10.79 -11.42
C ARG A 211 -13.86 10.73 -12.63
N ALA A 212 -12.83 11.57 -12.64
CA ALA A 212 -11.83 11.57 -13.70
C ALA A 212 -11.04 10.25 -13.75
N GLY A 213 -10.64 9.71 -12.59
CA GLY A 213 -9.94 8.42 -12.50
C GLY A 213 -10.82 7.23 -12.91
N VAL A 214 -12.08 7.23 -12.51
CA VAL A 214 -13.06 6.22 -12.99
C VAL A 214 -13.22 6.30 -14.50
N ALA A 215 -13.37 7.53 -15.07
CA ALA A 215 -13.47 7.72 -16.50
C ALA A 215 -12.21 7.24 -17.25
N PHE A 216 -11.01 7.44 -16.67
CA PHE A 216 -9.77 6.89 -17.20
C PHE A 216 -9.82 5.36 -17.26
N LEU A 217 -10.16 4.68 -16.15
CA LEU A 217 -10.23 3.23 -16.11
C LEU A 217 -11.26 2.68 -17.09
N VAL A 218 -12.47 3.26 -17.17
CA VAL A 218 -13.51 2.83 -18.11
C VAL A 218 -13.08 3.02 -19.57
N ARG A 219 -12.45 4.16 -19.89
CA ARG A 219 -12.01 4.46 -21.26
C ARG A 219 -10.86 3.57 -21.72
N THR A 220 -9.98 3.15 -20.81
CA THR A 220 -8.78 2.35 -21.13
C THR A 220 -9.01 0.86 -21.00
N GLN A 221 -10.19 0.44 -20.55
CA GLN A 221 -10.57 -0.96 -20.54
C GLN A 221 -10.66 -1.51 -21.97
N THR A 222 -10.08 -2.66 -22.21
CA THR A 222 -10.11 -3.35 -23.51
C THR A 222 -11.45 -4.03 -23.74
N GLY A 223 -11.73 -4.40 -24.99
CA GLY A 223 -13.01 -5.02 -25.36
C GLY A 223 -13.30 -6.38 -24.71
N ASP A 224 -12.29 -7.05 -24.15
CA ASP A 224 -12.40 -8.28 -23.36
C ASP A 224 -12.55 -8.02 -21.85
N GLY A 225 -12.66 -6.75 -21.44
CA GLY A 225 -12.85 -6.35 -20.04
C GLY A 225 -11.58 -6.26 -19.20
N THR A 226 -10.40 -6.36 -19.83
CA THR A 226 -9.11 -6.27 -19.15
C THR A 226 -8.45 -4.89 -19.31
N TRP A 227 -7.24 -4.71 -18.77
CA TRP A 227 -6.39 -3.54 -18.99
C TRP A 227 -5.01 -3.98 -19.43
N ILE A 228 -4.41 -3.20 -20.33
CA ILE A 228 -3.04 -3.40 -20.79
C ILE A 228 -2.15 -2.39 -20.05
N GLU A 229 -1.17 -2.92 -19.32
CA GLU A 229 -0.17 -2.13 -18.60
C GLU A 229 1.23 -2.63 -19.00
N LYS A 230 2.06 -1.72 -19.52
CA LYS A 230 3.43 -2.02 -19.98
C LYS A 230 4.47 -1.69 -18.92
N GLU A 231 4.12 -0.82 -18.00
CA GLU A 231 4.96 -0.31 -16.94
C GLU A 231 5.17 -1.37 -15.85
N PHE A 232 6.29 -1.25 -15.15
CA PHE A 232 6.58 -2.04 -13.97
C PHE A 232 6.01 -1.32 -12.75
N THR A 233 5.09 -1.95 -12.06
CA THR A 233 4.40 -1.39 -10.90
C THR A 233 4.65 -2.16 -9.61
N GLY A 234 5.43 -3.25 -9.67
CA GLY A 234 5.90 -4.01 -8.52
C GLY A 234 7.42 -4.07 -8.44
N THR A 235 7.93 -4.46 -7.28
CA THR A 235 9.36 -4.70 -7.06
C THR A 235 9.58 -6.12 -6.57
N GLY A 236 10.62 -6.78 -7.09
CA GLY A 236 10.97 -8.15 -6.70
C GLY A 236 12.01 -8.20 -5.60
N PHE A 237 12.99 -7.31 -5.63
CA PHE A 237 14.04 -7.18 -4.61
C PHE A 237 14.24 -5.70 -4.30
N PRO A 238 13.43 -5.15 -3.38
CA PRO A 238 13.36 -3.71 -3.17
C PRO A 238 14.60 -3.09 -2.48
N GLY A 239 15.61 -3.82 -2.23
CA GLY A 239 16.89 -3.31 -1.74
C GLY A 239 17.98 -3.18 -2.81
N TYR A 240 17.72 -3.65 -4.01
CA TYR A 240 18.65 -3.56 -5.13
C TYR A 240 18.64 -2.17 -5.78
N GLY A 241 19.30 -1.23 -5.18
CA GLY A 241 19.44 0.12 -5.75
C GLY A 241 18.11 0.86 -5.93
N LEU A 242 17.31 0.49 -6.91
CA LEU A 242 16.03 1.15 -7.19
C LEU A 242 14.96 0.95 -6.11
N GLY A 243 15.07 -0.07 -5.27
CA GLY A 243 14.12 -0.31 -4.18
C GLY A 243 14.53 0.32 -2.84
N ALA A 244 15.66 1.02 -2.78
CA ALA A 244 16.14 1.64 -1.56
C ALA A 244 15.44 2.98 -1.32
N LYS A 245 14.97 3.20 -0.09
CA LYS A 245 14.50 4.51 0.34
C LYS A 245 15.66 5.51 0.38
N ILE A 246 15.49 6.67 -0.18
CA ILE A 246 16.43 7.79 -0.06
C ILE A 246 16.01 8.68 1.09
N ASP A 247 16.92 8.97 2.02
CA ASP A 247 16.72 10.01 3.01
C ASP A 247 16.77 11.38 2.32
N LEU A 248 15.60 11.96 2.09
CA LEU A 248 15.45 13.24 1.39
C LEU A 248 16.18 14.40 2.11
N ARG A 249 16.28 14.35 3.44
CA ARG A 249 16.96 15.38 4.24
C ARG A 249 18.47 15.33 4.05
N LYS A 250 19.02 14.15 3.85
CA LYS A 250 20.47 13.93 3.72
C LYS A 250 20.91 13.75 2.27
N GLY A 251 19.99 13.66 1.33
CA GLY A 251 20.26 13.45 -0.11
C GLY A 251 21.03 12.17 -0.39
N ARG A 252 20.97 11.16 0.50
CA ARG A 252 21.71 9.90 0.37
C ARG A 252 20.80 8.71 0.59
N PRO A 253 21.05 7.59 -0.08
CA PRO A 253 20.34 6.34 0.19
C PRO A 253 20.48 5.96 1.66
N LEU A 254 19.39 5.48 2.25
CA LEU A 254 19.46 4.73 3.49
C LEU A 254 20.39 3.52 3.29
N PRO A 255 20.95 2.92 4.35
CA PRO A 255 22.00 1.90 4.25
C PRO A 255 21.69 0.66 3.41
N GLN A 256 20.53 0.62 2.80
CA GLN A 256 20.01 -0.48 2.02
C GLN A 256 20.21 -0.22 0.53
N GLY A 257 20.81 -1.16 -0.19
CA GLY A 257 20.89 -1.12 -1.64
C GLY A 257 21.79 -0.05 -2.25
N LYS A 258 22.61 0.60 -1.47
CA LYS A 258 23.51 1.67 -1.94
C LYS A 258 24.45 1.26 -3.07
N GLU A 259 24.84 0.00 -3.10
CA GLU A 259 25.90 -0.51 -3.98
C GLU A 259 25.35 -1.09 -5.28
N LEU A 260 24.03 -1.27 -5.36
CA LEU A 260 23.39 -1.91 -6.49
C LEU A 260 22.52 -0.89 -7.21
N SER A 261 23.07 -0.25 -8.22
CA SER A 261 22.33 0.61 -9.16
C SER A 261 21.33 -0.17 -10.04
N ARG A 262 20.98 -1.39 -9.65
CA ARG A 262 20.11 -2.30 -10.39
C ARG A 262 18.89 -2.62 -9.56
N GLY A 263 17.76 -2.02 -9.88
CA GLY A 263 16.48 -2.44 -9.36
C GLY A 263 16.01 -3.72 -10.03
N PHE A 264 15.37 -4.60 -9.29
CA PHE A 264 14.63 -5.71 -9.85
C PHE A 264 13.15 -5.37 -9.80
N MET A 265 12.63 -4.87 -10.93
CA MET A 265 11.23 -4.50 -11.05
C MET A 265 10.42 -5.67 -11.60
N LEU A 266 9.20 -5.80 -11.12
CA LEU A 266 8.25 -6.80 -11.58
C LEU A 266 7.04 -6.15 -12.23
N ARG A 267 6.59 -6.77 -13.31
CA ARG A 267 5.28 -6.52 -13.88
C ARG A 267 4.35 -7.63 -13.46
N TYR A 268 3.58 -7.39 -12.41
CA TYR A 268 2.54 -8.30 -11.97
C TYR A 268 1.34 -8.19 -12.89
N GLY A 269 1.18 -9.17 -13.80
CA GLY A 269 0.15 -9.12 -14.83
C GLY A 269 -1.29 -9.03 -14.31
N TYR A 270 -1.53 -9.37 -13.04
CA TYR A 270 -2.86 -9.25 -12.42
C TYR A 270 -3.13 -7.91 -11.73
N TYR A 271 -2.10 -7.12 -11.44
CA TYR A 271 -2.29 -5.81 -10.79
C TYR A 271 -3.21 -4.90 -11.59
N CYS A 272 -3.01 -4.84 -12.90
CA CYS A 272 -3.84 -4.04 -13.79
C CYS A 272 -5.26 -4.61 -14.01
N HIS A 273 -5.64 -5.70 -13.36
CA HIS A 273 -6.99 -6.27 -13.43
C HIS A 273 -7.71 -6.16 -12.09
N TYR A 274 -7.22 -6.79 -11.03
CA TYR A 274 -7.98 -6.82 -9.79
C TYR A 274 -8.01 -5.47 -9.05
N PHE A 275 -6.96 -4.65 -9.11
CA PHE A 275 -7.01 -3.32 -8.48
C PHE A 275 -8.02 -2.38 -9.14
N PRO A 276 -8.10 -2.25 -10.49
CA PRO A 276 -9.16 -1.51 -11.13
C PRO A 276 -10.56 -1.98 -10.76
N ILE A 277 -10.80 -3.30 -10.71
CA ILE A 277 -12.09 -3.85 -10.29
C ILE A 277 -12.44 -3.44 -8.86
N MET A 278 -11.49 -3.53 -7.93
CA MET A 278 -11.67 -3.08 -6.55
C MET A 278 -11.99 -1.59 -6.48
N ALA A 279 -11.25 -0.76 -7.21
CA ALA A 279 -11.44 0.69 -7.23
C ALA A 279 -12.79 1.10 -7.83
N LEU A 280 -13.19 0.49 -8.94
CA LEU A 280 -14.49 0.74 -9.57
C LEU A 280 -15.66 0.29 -8.68
N SER A 281 -15.53 -0.85 -7.99
CA SER A 281 -16.52 -1.31 -7.01
C SER A 281 -16.68 -0.28 -5.88
N ARG A 282 -15.57 0.18 -5.30
CA ARG A 282 -15.59 1.15 -4.20
C ARG A 282 -16.15 2.52 -4.63
N ALA A 283 -15.77 3.00 -5.81
CA ALA A 283 -16.32 4.23 -6.38
C ALA A 283 -17.83 4.13 -6.68
N GLY A 284 -18.28 2.95 -7.14
CA GLY A 284 -19.69 2.66 -7.38
C GLY A 284 -20.54 2.68 -6.11
N GLU A 285 -20.01 2.18 -5.00
CA GLU A 285 -20.65 2.28 -3.67
C GLU A 285 -20.80 3.75 -3.26
N LEU A 286 -19.74 4.54 -3.37
CA LEU A 286 -19.77 5.98 -3.07
C LEU A 286 -20.81 6.71 -3.92
N CYS A 287 -20.95 6.39 -5.22
CA CYS A 287 -21.96 7.00 -6.07
C CYS A 287 -23.39 6.65 -5.65
N LYS A 288 -23.65 5.43 -5.18
CA LYS A 288 -24.97 5.03 -4.66
C LYS A 288 -25.35 5.77 -3.36
N GLU A 289 -24.40 5.92 -2.45
CA GLU A 289 -24.60 6.72 -1.22
C GLU A 289 -24.95 8.18 -1.53
N ILE A 290 -24.39 8.71 -2.62
CA ILE A 290 -24.67 10.07 -3.09
C ILE A 290 -26.13 10.21 -3.58
N THR A 291 -26.62 9.25 -4.38
CA THR A 291 -27.99 9.31 -4.93
C THR A 291 -29.05 9.17 -3.85
N HIS A 292 -28.87 8.32 -2.87
CA HIS A 292 -29.83 8.15 -1.76
C HIS A 292 -29.92 9.38 -0.84
N ASN A 293 -28.83 10.13 -0.66
CA ASN A 293 -28.82 11.33 0.20
C ASN A 293 -29.34 12.60 -0.51
N THR A 294 -29.61 12.56 -1.81
CA THR A 294 -30.20 13.68 -2.56
C THR A 294 -31.72 13.56 -2.74
N GLU A 295 -32.31 12.41 -2.42
CA GLU A 295 -33.76 12.16 -2.51
C GLU A 295 -34.46 12.20 -1.14
N GLY A 296 -33.78 12.53 -0.06
CA GLY A 296 -34.31 12.76 1.29
C GLY A 296 -34.16 14.22 1.70
#